data_94f3e3844c833d6921257d2e39eabd1e
#
_entry.id   94f3e3844c833d6921257d2e39eabd1e
#
_cell.length_a   1.000
_cell.length_b   1.000
_cell.length_c   1.000
_cell.angle_alpha   90.00
_cell.angle_beta   90.00
_cell.angle_gamma   90.00
#
_symmetry.space_group_name_H-M   'P 1'
#
loop_
_entity.id
_entity.type
_entity.pdbx_description
1 polymer ?
#
loop_
_entity_poly.entity_id
_entity_poly.type
_entity_poly.pdbx_seq_one_letter_code
_entity_poly.pdbx_strand_id
1 'polypeptide(L)'
;FGNTQRAFHASGREKMAQLAARGAIGAIGIGNPVDDKKYPWANGSRKWEMPGMRLVTADGAPVESWPELKATATLSVEGARRLLAGAPMTADEIFERRETGKLQSFDLPGLVTLSGATALERVDSRNVVGKLPGSDAALAGEHIAYTAHLDHIGIGAEVDGDGVYNGAFDNALGIAVMLQAATELKADAAAPRRSLLFVAVTAEERGLLGATHFAQFPTVAKDSLVANINMDMPVFLTEVTDVVPIGIEHSTLEADVQAAAGQLGVGLTPDPKPEEAVFVRSDQYAFVREGIPAVYLDAGIKARNPDVDALALYTDFLTGHYHQPSDETDLPL
;
A
#
# COMPACT_ATOMS: atom_id res chain seq x y z
N PHE A 1 -20.08 7.50 3.46
CA PHE A 1 -18.88 7.63 2.63
C PHE A 1 -18.65 6.33 1.88
N GLY A 2 -18.32 6.39 0.60
CA GLY A 2 -17.81 5.26 -0.15
C GLY A 2 -16.42 4.82 0.35
N ASN A 3 -15.98 3.60 -0.01
CA ASN A 3 -14.71 3.06 0.46
C ASN A 3 -13.51 3.94 0.12
N THR A 4 -13.48 4.53 -1.08
CA THR A 4 -12.42 5.46 -1.51
C THR A 4 -12.32 6.70 -0.64
N GLN A 5 -13.46 7.30 -0.27
CA GLN A 5 -13.49 8.46 0.63
C GLN A 5 -13.06 8.07 2.06
N ARG A 6 -13.49 6.89 2.53
CA ARG A 6 -13.04 6.37 3.82
C ARG A 6 -11.53 6.18 3.84
N ALA A 7 -10.98 5.57 2.81
CA ALA A 7 -9.55 5.32 2.67
C ALA A 7 -8.74 6.62 2.68
N PHE A 8 -9.15 7.62 1.90
CA PHE A 8 -8.50 8.93 1.89
C PHE A 8 -8.49 9.58 3.28
N HIS A 9 -9.66 9.71 3.90
CA HIS A 9 -9.78 10.37 5.21
C HIS A 9 -9.19 9.54 6.37
N ALA A 10 -9.09 8.20 6.20
CA ALA A 10 -8.47 7.33 7.19
C ALA A 10 -6.95 7.32 7.12
N SER A 11 -6.35 7.81 6.03
CA SER A 11 -4.90 7.80 5.86
C SER A 11 -4.19 8.60 6.96
N GLY A 12 -3.04 8.08 7.42
CA GLY A 12 -2.22 8.77 8.42
C GLY A 12 -1.77 10.15 7.95
N ARG A 13 -1.43 10.25 6.66
CA ARG A 13 -1.04 11.50 6.00
C ARG A 13 -2.11 12.58 6.13
N GLU A 14 -3.33 12.27 5.71
CA GLU A 14 -4.43 13.24 5.76
C GLU A 14 -4.75 13.63 7.21
N LYS A 15 -4.75 12.68 8.14
CA LYS A 15 -4.93 12.98 9.56
C LYS A 15 -3.88 13.94 10.10
N MET A 16 -2.60 13.71 9.80
CA MET A 16 -1.52 14.60 10.27
C MET A 16 -1.62 15.98 9.62
N ALA A 17 -1.90 16.07 8.32
CA ALA A 17 -2.13 17.33 7.63
C ALA A 17 -3.27 18.13 8.27
N GLN A 18 -4.39 17.48 8.56
CA GLN A 18 -5.55 18.14 9.17
C GLN A 18 -5.29 18.59 10.62
N LEU A 19 -4.51 17.82 11.38
CA LEU A 19 -4.12 18.22 12.73
C LEU A 19 -3.19 19.43 12.71
N ALA A 20 -2.16 19.40 11.85
CA ALA A 20 -1.24 20.54 11.68
C ALA A 20 -1.98 21.81 11.23
N ALA A 21 -2.85 21.70 10.22
CA ALA A 21 -3.65 22.81 9.73
C ALA A 21 -4.58 23.43 10.79
N ARG A 22 -4.91 22.70 11.84
CA ARG A 22 -5.72 23.17 12.98
C ARG A 22 -4.89 23.62 14.18
N GLY A 23 -3.57 23.72 14.02
CA GLY A 23 -2.67 24.23 15.05
C GLY A 23 -2.30 23.20 16.13
N ALA A 24 -2.47 21.91 15.88
CA ALA A 24 -1.98 20.89 16.79
C ALA A 24 -0.45 20.92 16.84
N ILE A 25 0.11 20.83 18.03
CA ILE A 25 1.57 20.76 18.26
C ILE A 25 2.07 19.33 18.47
N GLY A 26 1.18 18.39 18.61
CA GLY A 26 1.44 16.96 18.74
C GLY A 26 0.17 16.15 18.55
N ALA A 27 0.32 14.83 18.45
CA ALA A 27 -0.79 13.91 18.30
C ALA A 27 -0.57 12.62 19.07
N ILE A 28 -1.64 12.10 19.69
CA ILE A 28 -1.65 10.79 20.32
C ILE A 28 -2.75 9.95 19.69
N GLY A 29 -2.35 8.92 18.96
CA GLY A 29 -3.23 7.87 18.50
C GLY A 29 -3.58 6.91 19.64
N ILE A 30 -4.81 6.42 19.69
CA ILE A 30 -5.24 5.39 20.63
C ILE A 30 -5.66 4.13 19.89
N GLY A 31 -5.14 2.99 20.34
CA GLY A 31 -5.60 1.68 19.89
C GLY A 31 -7.04 1.41 20.35
N ASN A 32 -7.74 0.58 19.64
CA ASN A 32 -9.08 0.11 20.01
C ASN A 32 -9.13 -1.43 20.04
N PRO A 33 -10.08 -2.04 20.79
CA PRO A 33 -10.10 -3.49 20.99
C PRO A 33 -10.34 -4.31 19.71
N VAL A 34 -10.96 -3.74 18.68
CA VAL A 34 -11.24 -4.44 17.42
C VAL A 34 -9.96 -4.56 16.60
N ASP A 35 -9.25 -3.45 16.44
CA ASP A 35 -8.00 -3.45 15.70
C ASP A 35 -6.91 -4.22 16.48
N ASP A 36 -6.90 -4.16 17.81
CA ASP A 36 -5.94 -4.88 18.65
C ASP A 36 -6.08 -6.42 18.54
N LYS A 37 -7.29 -6.93 18.29
CA LYS A 37 -7.50 -8.35 18.00
C LYS A 37 -6.90 -8.78 16.67
N LYS A 38 -6.97 -7.90 15.65
CA LYS A 38 -6.46 -8.16 14.31
C LYS A 38 -4.94 -7.91 14.22
N TYR A 39 -4.50 -6.83 14.84
CA TYR A 39 -3.10 -6.38 14.87
C TYR A 39 -2.67 -6.15 16.34
N PRO A 40 -2.23 -7.20 17.04
CA PRO A 40 -1.92 -7.10 18.46
C PRO A 40 -0.88 -6.02 18.76
N TRP A 41 -1.17 -5.19 19.76
CA TRP A 41 -0.27 -4.12 20.22
C TRP A 41 1.16 -4.61 20.48
N ALA A 42 1.29 -5.81 21.04
CA ALA A 42 2.57 -6.41 21.35
C ALA A 42 3.48 -6.55 20.11
N ASN A 43 2.90 -6.75 18.92
CA ASN A 43 3.65 -6.85 17.66
C ASN A 43 4.04 -5.46 17.15
N GLY A 44 3.11 -4.51 17.15
CA GLY A 44 3.37 -3.13 16.70
C GLY A 44 4.33 -2.37 17.60
N SER A 45 4.22 -2.54 18.93
CA SER A 45 5.05 -1.80 19.89
C SER A 45 6.52 -2.20 19.87
N ARG A 46 6.87 -3.37 19.40
CA ARG A 46 8.28 -3.80 19.21
C ARG A 46 8.99 -3.04 18.09
N LYS A 47 8.24 -2.46 17.18
CA LYS A 47 8.76 -1.76 16.00
C LYS A 47 9.06 -0.27 16.25
N TRP A 48 8.89 0.24 17.48
CA TRP A 48 9.05 1.66 17.78
C TRP A 48 10.49 2.18 17.56
N GLU A 49 11.49 1.32 17.69
CA GLU A 49 12.90 1.62 17.44
C GLU A 49 13.29 1.52 15.95
N MET A 50 12.42 0.95 15.12
CA MET A 50 12.72 0.84 13.69
C MET A 50 12.72 2.23 13.05
N PRO A 51 13.73 2.54 12.22
CA PRO A 51 13.79 3.84 11.56
C PRO A 51 12.61 4.00 10.60
N GLY A 52 11.87 5.10 10.76
CA GLY A 52 10.93 5.55 9.74
C GLY A 52 11.68 6.18 8.57
N MET A 53 11.12 6.08 7.36
CA MET A 53 11.69 6.71 6.17
C MET A 53 10.76 7.80 5.64
N ARG A 54 11.32 8.77 4.94
CA ARG A 54 10.56 9.74 4.15
C ARG A 54 11.40 10.24 2.98
N LEU A 55 10.71 10.64 1.93
CA LEU A 55 11.34 11.29 0.81
C LEU A 55 11.88 12.66 1.20
N VAL A 56 13.00 13.02 0.62
CA VAL A 56 13.54 14.38 0.65
C VAL A 56 13.69 14.90 -0.77
N THR A 57 13.50 16.18 -0.95
CA THR A 57 13.78 16.88 -2.21
C THR A 57 15.29 16.95 -2.47
N ALA A 58 15.68 17.38 -3.68
CA ALA A 58 17.09 17.50 -4.03
C ALA A 58 17.89 18.43 -3.09
N ASP A 59 17.24 19.46 -2.53
CA ASP A 59 17.80 20.39 -1.55
C ASP A 59 17.71 19.86 -0.10
N GLY A 60 17.22 18.62 0.10
CA GLY A 60 17.14 17.95 1.39
C GLY A 60 15.90 18.30 2.23
N ALA A 61 14.95 19.05 1.69
CA ALA A 61 13.71 19.32 2.40
C ALA A 61 12.82 18.05 2.44
N PRO A 62 12.21 17.73 3.58
CA PRO A 62 11.34 16.56 3.67
C PRO A 62 10.04 16.77 2.88
N VAL A 63 9.68 15.77 2.07
CA VAL A 63 8.40 15.72 1.38
C VAL A 63 7.33 15.28 2.38
N GLU A 64 6.13 15.90 2.31
CA GLU A 64 4.99 15.56 3.19
C GLU A 64 5.35 15.56 4.68
N SER A 65 5.85 16.68 5.16
CA SER A 65 6.16 16.89 6.57
C SER A 65 5.29 17.98 7.19
N TRP A 66 5.05 17.83 8.47
CA TRP A 66 4.29 18.78 9.28
C TRP A 66 5.15 19.20 10.47
N PRO A 67 6.07 20.16 10.29
CA PRO A 67 7.01 20.57 11.33
C PRO A 67 6.32 21.22 12.55
N GLU A 68 5.04 21.58 12.42
CA GLU A 68 4.19 22.02 13.52
C GLU A 68 3.96 20.91 14.57
N LEU A 69 3.81 19.65 14.10
CA LEU A 69 3.65 18.49 14.97
C LEU A 69 5.02 18.08 15.57
N LYS A 70 5.30 18.53 16.77
CA LYS A 70 6.60 18.34 17.44
C LYS A 70 6.81 16.92 17.94
N ALA A 71 5.74 16.21 18.31
CA ALA A 71 5.79 14.83 18.76
C ALA A 71 4.49 14.10 18.45
N THR A 72 4.64 12.82 18.17
CA THR A 72 3.50 11.90 18.01
C THR A 72 3.72 10.65 18.83
N ALA A 73 2.66 10.06 19.34
CA ALA A 73 2.70 8.79 20.05
C ALA A 73 1.47 7.96 19.70
N THR A 74 1.56 6.65 19.92
CA THR A 74 0.41 5.75 19.86
C THR A 74 0.32 4.99 21.18
N LEU A 75 -0.87 4.83 21.72
CA LEU A 75 -1.14 4.12 22.96
C LEU A 75 -1.92 2.84 22.68
N SER A 76 -1.64 1.80 23.48
CA SER A 76 -2.46 0.59 23.54
C SER A 76 -3.88 0.91 24.01
N VAL A 77 -4.77 -0.07 23.93
CA VAL A 77 -6.12 0.00 24.53
C VAL A 77 -6.05 0.36 26.01
N GLU A 78 -5.14 -0.26 26.76
CA GLU A 78 -4.93 0.04 28.18
C GLU A 78 -4.33 1.44 28.40
N GLY A 79 -3.41 1.87 27.54
CA GLY A 79 -2.88 3.24 27.55
C GLY A 79 -3.97 4.28 27.29
N ALA A 80 -4.89 4.00 26.38
CA ALA A 80 -6.05 4.85 26.11
C ALA A 80 -6.98 4.96 27.35
N ARG A 81 -7.25 3.85 28.03
CA ARG A 81 -8.03 3.86 29.28
C ARG A 81 -7.42 4.72 30.36
N ARG A 82 -6.08 4.66 30.51
CA ARG A 82 -5.35 5.51 31.47
C ARG A 82 -5.37 6.99 31.07
N LEU A 83 -5.13 7.30 29.80
CA LEU A 83 -5.14 8.68 29.30
C LEU A 83 -6.51 9.33 29.50
N LEU A 84 -7.58 8.58 29.28
CA LEU A 84 -8.96 9.07 29.32
C LEU A 84 -9.62 8.87 30.71
N ALA A 85 -8.86 8.45 31.71
CA ALA A 85 -9.38 8.34 33.07
C ALA A 85 -9.77 9.73 33.61
N GLY A 86 -11.04 9.89 34.00
CA GLY A 86 -11.58 11.18 34.43
C GLY A 86 -11.92 12.18 33.33
N ALA A 87 -11.80 11.80 32.06
CA ALA A 87 -12.27 12.59 30.93
C ALA A 87 -13.81 12.60 30.87
N PRO A 88 -14.43 13.57 30.13
CA PRO A 88 -15.88 13.59 29.92
C PRO A 88 -16.46 12.32 29.28
N MET A 89 -15.61 11.55 28.58
CA MET A 89 -15.95 10.26 27.97
C MET A 89 -14.78 9.29 28.20
N THR A 90 -15.07 8.10 28.65
CA THR A 90 -14.09 7.04 28.88
C THR A 90 -13.63 6.44 27.54
N ALA A 91 -12.49 5.74 27.55
CA ALA A 91 -12.01 5.02 26.38
C ALA A 91 -13.03 3.99 25.87
N ASP A 92 -13.66 3.23 26.77
CA ASP A 92 -14.61 2.19 26.40
C ASP A 92 -15.88 2.80 25.77
N GLU A 93 -16.39 3.92 26.28
CA GLU A 93 -17.50 4.66 25.65
C GLU A 93 -17.12 5.17 24.24
N ILE A 94 -15.86 5.61 24.03
CA ILE A 94 -15.37 6.02 22.71
C ILE A 94 -15.32 4.80 21.75
N PHE A 95 -14.85 3.65 22.25
CA PHE A 95 -14.77 2.43 21.46
C PHE A 95 -16.16 1.94 21.03
N GLU A 96 -17.13 1.96 21.91
CA GLU A 96 -18.52 1.61 21.59
C GLU A 96 -19.15 2.57 20.55
N ARG A 97 -18.81 3.86 20.61
CA ARG A 97 -19.33 4.86 19.65
C ARG A 97 -18.62 4.86 18.31
N ARG A 98 -17.52 4.17 18.15
CA ARG A 98 -16.77 4.07 16.90
C ARG A 98 -17.68 3.69 15.72
N GLU A 99 -18.53 2.70 15.89
CA GLU A 99 -19.43 2.19 14.86
C GLU A 99 -20.55 3.18 14.49
N THR A 100 -20.91 4.05 15.41
CA THR A 100 -21.98 5.04 15.19
C THR A 100 -21.47 6.32 14.53
N GLY A 101 -20.16 6.55 14.51
CA GLY A 101 -19.54 7.78 14.01
C GLY A 101 -19.91 9.06 14.76
N LYS A 102 -20.53 8.96 15.94
CA LYS A 102 -21.03 10.10 16.73
C LYS A 102 -20.07 10.49 17.85
N LEU A 103 -18.78 10.60 17.53
CA LEU A 103 -17.81 11.14 18.46
C LEU A 103 -17.79 12.67 18.40
N GLN A 104 -17.78 13.28 19.57
CA GLN A 104 -17.62 14.73 19.72
C GLN A 104 -16.27 15.02 20.37
N SER A 105 -15.64 16.10 19.96
CA SER A 105 -14.42 16.60 20.59
C SER A 105 -14.72 17.13 21.98
N PHE A 106 -13.80 16.90 22.90
CA PHE A 106 -13.82 17.43 24.26
C PHE A 106 -12.41 17.66 24.76
N ASP A 107 -12.27 18.53 25.75
CA ASP A 107 -10.99 18.81 26.40
C ASP A 107 -10.65 17.69 27.41
N LEU A 108 -9.38 17.30 27.43
CA LEU A 108 -8.86 16.37 28.43
C LEU A 108 -8.46 17.12 29.70
N PRO A 109 -8.77 16.58 30.88
CA PRO A 109 -8.28 17.16 32.12
C PRO A 109 -6.79 16.85 32.28
N GLY A 110 -5.96 17.87 32.31
CA GLY A 110 -4.52 17.71 32.58
C GLY A 110 -3.62 18.05 31.41
N LEU A 111 -2.33 17.77 31.60
CA LEU A 111 -1.26 18.01 30.64
C LEU A 111 -0.60 16.70 30.25
N VAL A 112 -0.22 16.60 28.98
CA VAL A 112 0.59 15.49 28.47
C VAL A 112 1.95 16.04 28.06
N THR A 113 3.02 15.40 28.51
CA THR A 113 4.38 15.68 28.05
C THR A 113 4.85 14.53 27.17
N LEU A 114 5.23 14.86 25.93
CA LEU A 114 5.87 13.92 25.02
C LEU A 114 7.31 14.41 24.79
N SER A 115 8.28 13.50 24.90
CA SER A 115 9.67 13.77 24.58
C SER A 115 10.24 12.65 23.74
N GLY A 116 11.06 13.01 22.76
CA GLY A 116 11.73 12.06 21.89
C GLY A 116 12.96 12.71 21.27
N ALA A 117 13.92 11.90 20.88
CA ALA A 117 15.08 12.30 20.10
C ALA A 117 15.12 11.42 18.84
N THR A 118 15.33 12.05 17.68
CA THR A 118 15.44 11.35 16.41
C THR A 118 16.76 11.73 15.75
N ALA A 119 17.57 10.73 15.42
CA ALA A 119 18.71 10.91 14.54
C ALA A 119 18.22 10.81 13.08
N LEU A 120 18.66 11.76 12.26
CA LEU A 120 18.35 11.76 10.83
C LEU A 120 19.57 11.30 10.05
N GLU A 121 19.39 10.30 9.23
CA GLU A 121 20.41 9.78 8.32
C GLU A 121 19.88 9.83 6.89
N ARG A 122 20.72 10.30 5.96
CA ARG A 122 20.38 10.26 4.53
C ARG A 122 20.74 8.89 3.97
N VAL A 123 19.75 8.27 3.35
CA VAL A 123 19.90 7.01 2.62
C VAL A 123 19.46 7.23 1.18
N ASP A 124 20.25 6.76 0.24
CA ASP A 124 19.92 6.80 -1.18
C ASP A 124 19.43 5.41 -1.63
N SER A 125 18.29 5.38 -2.30
CA SER A 125 17.77 4.18 -2.97
C SER A 125 17.41 4.50 -4.41
N ARG A 126 16.99 3.49 -5.20
CA ARG A 126 16.78 3.64 -6.63
C ARG A 126 15.58 2.84 -7.10
N ASN A 127 14.76 3.46 -7.95
CA ASN A 127 13.86 2.72 -8.83
C ASN A 127 14.64 2.24 -10.06
N VAL A 128 14.25 1.10 -10.61
CA VAL A 128 14.80 0.60 -11.89
C VAL A 128 13.74 0.74 -12.96
N VAL A 129 14.08 1.40 -14.06
CA VAL A 129 13.12 1.71 -15.12
C VAL A 129 13.58 1.12 -16.44
N GLY A 130 12.78 0.24 -17.03
CA GLY A 130 12.91 -0.26 -18.39
C GLY A 130 11.87 0.38 -19.30
N LYS A 131 12.23 0.65 -20.58
CA LYS A 131 11.29 1.19 -21.56
C LYS A 131 11.21 0.28 -22.78
N LEU A 132 9.99 -0.07 -23.18
CA LEU A 132 9.68 -0.63 -24.49
C LEU A 132 9.03 0.46 -25.35
N PRO A 133 9.67 0.92 -26.43
CA PRO A 133 9.12 1.98 -27.29
C PRO A 133 7.82 1.54 -27.98
N GLY A 134 6.88 2.47 -28.08
CA GLY A 134 5.65 2.28 -28.85
C GLY A 134 5.88 2.30 -30.36
N SER A 135 5.02 1.62 -31.09
CA SER A 135 5.10 1.47 -32.56
C SER A 135 4.28 2.50 -33.33
N ASP A 136 3.31 3.16 -32.72
CA ASP A 136 2.42 4.13 -33.35
C ASP A 136 3.00 5.54 -33.21
N ALA A 137 3.33 6.18 -34.31
CA ALA A 137 3.97 7.50 -34.34
C ALA A 137 3.15 8.60 -33.61
N ALA A 138 1.82 8.45 -33.52
CA ALA A 138 0.98 9.40 -32.83
C ALA A 138 0.88 9.11 -31.33
N LEU A 139 1.09 7.87 -30.90
CA LEU A 139 0.88 7.41 -29.52
C LEU A 139 2.17 7.01 -28.78
N ALA A 140 3.29 6.83 -29.50
CA ALA A 140 4.55 6.41 -28.88
C ALA A 140 5.11 7.42 -27.84
N GLY A 141 4.62 8.66 -27.88
CA GLY A 141 4.91 9.68 -26.87
C GLY A 141 4.12 9.51 -25.57
N GLU A 142 3.06 8.71 -25.56
CA GLU A 142 2.29 8.37 -24.36
C GLU A 142 2.85 7.10 -23.72
N HIS A 143 2.80 7.03 -22.39
CA HIS A 143 3.43 5.96 -21.64
C HIS A 143 2.43 5.29 -20.68
N ILE A 144 2.43 3.96 -20.68
CA ILE A 144 1.76 3.14 -19.66
C ILE A 144 2.85 2.61 -18.73
N ALA A 145 2.72 2.85 -17.43
CA ALA A 145 3.66 2.36 -16.42
C ALA A 145 3.14 1.06 -15.80
N TYR A 146 3.93 -0.01 -15.90
CA TYR A 146 3.79 -1.21 -15.11
C TYR A 146 4.68 -1.07 -13.89
N THR A 147 4.12 -1.29 -12.69
CA THR A 147 4.85 -1.16 -11.43
C THR A 147 4.78 -2.43 -10.61
N ALA A 148 5.85 -2.72 -9.89
CA ALA A 148 5.93 -3.68 -8.81
C ALA A 148 7.06 -3.23 -7.87
N HIS A 149 6.91 -3.38 -6.56
CA HIS A 149 8.01 -3.05 -5.66
C HIS A 149 9.01 -4.19 -5.54
N LEU A 150 10.27 -3.83 -5.36
CA LEU A 150 11.40 -4.76 -5.30
C LEU A 150 11.98 -4.91 -3.91
N ASP A 151 11.55 -4.08 -2.99
CA ASP A 151 11.93 -4.14 -1.59
C ASP A 151 10.96 -5.03 -0.80
N HIS A 152 11.42 -5.47 0.36
CA HIS A 152 10.61 -6.04 1.41
C HIS A 152 11.17 -5.57 2.76
N ILE A 153 10.74 -6.14 3.87
CA ILE A 153 11.16 -5.74 5.22
C ILE A 153 12.67 -5.90 5.42
N GLY A 154 13.27 -6.91 4.79
CA GLY A 154 14.70 -7.21 4.90
C GLY A 154 15.03 -7.93 6.21
N ILE A 155 15.96 -7.39 7.00
CA ILE A 155 16.31 -7.98 8.31
C ILE A 155 15.44 -7.34 9.38
N GLY A 156 14.73 -8.18 10.14
CA GLY A 156 13.78 -7.77 11.16
C GLY A 156 13.92 -8.56 12.48
N ALA A 157 12.86 -8.51 13.29
CA ALA A 157 12.80 -9.29 14.51
C ALA A 157 12.71 -10.79 14.17
N GLU A 158 13.51 -11.62 14.87
CA GLU A 158 13.47 -13.06 14.66
C GLU A 158 12.11 -13.67 15.03
N VAL A 159 11.64 -14.54 14.15
CA VAL A 159 10.47 -15.42 14.36
C VAL A 159 10.98 -16.85 14.22
N ASP A 160 10.85 -17.64 15.25
CA ASP A 160 11.36 -19.04 15.30
C ASP A 160 12.84 -19.20 14.94
N GLY A 161 13.65 -18.16 15.22
CA GLY A 161 15.09 -18.13 14.96
C GLY A 161 15.47 -17.60 13.57
N ASP A 162 14.51 -17.18 12.76
CA ASP A 162 14.72 -16.54 11.47
C ASP A 162 14.37 -15.04 11.54
N GLY A 163 15.32 -14.19 11.15
CA GLY A 163 15.17 -12.73 11.09
C GLY A 163 15.25 -12.17 9.66
N VAL A 164 15.28 -13.03 8.64
CA VAL A 164 15.33 -12.63 7.24
C VAL A 164 13.93 -12.71 6.64
N TYR A 165 13.39 -11.58 6.26
CA TYR A 165 12.08 -11.42 5.63
C TYR A 165 12.31 -11.35 4.13
N ASN A 166 12.14 -12.49 3.43
CA ASN A 166 12.54 -12.63 2.02
C ASN A 166 11.54 -11.99 1.05
N GLY A 167 10.24 -12.04 1.36
CA GLY A 167 9.22 -11.42 0.52
C GLY A 167 9.04 -12.09 -0.83
N ALA A 168 8.88 -13.43 -0.83
CA ALA A 168 8.72 -14.19 -2.07
C ALA A 168 7.43 -13.81 -2.80
N PHE A 169 6.33 -13.74 -2.07
CA PHE A 169 5.03 -13.31 -2.60
C PHE A 169 4.85 -11.80 -2.48
N ASP A 170 5.43 -11.19 -1.45
CA ASP A 170 5.42 -9.76 -1.16
C ASP A 170 6.83 -9.16 -1.29
N ASN A 171 7.38 -8.80 -2.48
CA ASN A 171 6.69 -8.80 -3.75
C ASN A 171 7.62 -9.27 -4.88
N ALA A 172 8.49 -10.27 -4.61
CA ALA A 172 9.33 -10.84 -5.67
C ALA A 172 8.47 -11.44 -6.79
N LEU A 173 7.29 -11.99 -6.45
CA LEU A 173 6.35 -12.53 -7.43
C LEU A 173 5.78 -11.43 -8.34
N GLY A 174 5.42 -10.26 -7.83
CA GLY A 174 4.99 -9.13 -8.65
C GLY A 174 6.08 -8.66 -9.63
N ILE A 175 7.33 -8.61 -9.17
CA ILE A 175 8.48 -8.35 -10.06
C ILE A 175 8.60 -9.43 -11.13
N ALA A 176 8.45 -10.71 -10.79
CA ALA A 176 8.52 -11.80 -11.76
C ALA A 176 7.41 -11.71 -12.82
N VAL A 177 6.17 -11.41 -12.40
CA VAL A 177 5.03 -11.19 -13.32
C VAL A 177 5.31 -10.00 -14.24
N MET A 178 5.81 -8.87 -13.71
CA MET A 178 6.17 -7.70 -14.51
C MET A 178 7.25 -8.01 -15.54
N LEU A 179 8.28 -8.78 -15.17
CA LEU A 179 9.36 -9.17 -16.10
C LEU A 179 8.88 -10.15 -17.16
N GLN A 180 7.99 -11.07 -16.80
CA GLN A 180 7.37 -11.97 -17.79
C GLN A 180 6.50 -11.17 -18.76
N ALA A 181 5.67 -10.25 -18.28
CA ALA A 181 4.88 -9.35 -19.13
C ALA A 181 5.78 -8.54 -20.10
N ALA A 182 6.90 -8.00 -19.61
CA ALA A 182 7.85 -7.29 -20.43
C ALA A 182 8.46 -8.16 -21.54
N THR A 183 8.73 -9.42 -21.20
CA THR A 183 9.29 -10.40 -22.15
C THR A 183 8.28 -10.75 -23.25
N GLU A 184 7.04 -11.04 -22.89
CA GLU A 184 5.97 -11.38 -23.83
C GLU A 184 5.65 -10.19 -24.75
N LEU A 185 5.46 -8.99 -24.17
CA LEU A 185 5.14 -7.77 -24.92
C LEU A 185 6.28 -7.36 -25.88
N LYS A 186 7.53 -7.65 -25.53
CA LYS A 186 8.67 -7.43 -26.43
C LYS A 186 8.74 -8.46 -27.56
N ALA A 187 8.32 -9.70 -27.30
CA ALA A 187 8.34 -10.78 -28.28
C ALA A 187 7.12 -10.74 -29.23
N ASP A 188 6.05 -10.04 -28.85
CA ASP A 188 4.83 -9.95 -29.64
C ASP A 188 5.10 -9.23 -30.97
N ALA A 189 4.69 -9.87 -32.06
CA ALA A 189 4.76 -9.29 -33.43
C ALA A 189 3.88 -8.03 -33.57
N ALA A 190 2.81 -7.91 -32.78
CA ALA A 190 1.98 -6.73 -32.66
C ALA A 190 2.54 -5.80 -31.57
N ALA A 191 3.66 -5.16 -31.84
CA ALA A 191 4.28 -4.23 -30.91
C ALA A 191 3.27 -3.23 -30.33
N PRO A 192 3.36 -2.89 -29.04
CA PRO A 192 2.42 -1.98 -28.38
C PRO A 192 2.40 -0.63 -29.10
N ARG A 193 1.22 -0.04 -29.25
CA ARG A 193 1.07 1.27 -29.89
C ARG A 193 1.68 2.39 -29.06
N ARG A 194 1.45 2.39 -27.73
CA ARG A 194 2.03 3.30 -26.74
C ARG A 194 3.35 2.74 -26.23
N SER A 195 4.22 3.61 -25.75
CA SER A 195 5.42 3.19 -25.03
C SER A 195 5.05 2.60 -23.68
N LEU A 196 5.77 1.55 -23.26
CA LEU A 196 5.58 0.91 -21.95
C LEU A 196 6.80 1.19 -21.07
N LEU A 197 6.54 1.50 -19.82
CA LEU A 197 7.56 1.61 -18.77
C LEU A 197 7.36 0.46 -17.79
N PHE A 198 8.43 -0.25 -17.48
CA PHE A 198 8.47 -1.27 -16.45
C PHE A 198 9.30 -0.70 -15.32
N VAL A 199 8.66 -0.46 -14.18
CA VAL A 199 9.24 0.30 -13.08
C VAL A 199 9.24 -0.57 -11.83
N ALA A 200 10.41 -1.13 -11.49
CA ALA A 200 10.62 -1.75 -10.21
C ALA A 200 10.87 -0.63 -9.19
N VAL A 201 9.92 -0.40 -8.29
CA VAL A 201 10.00 0.67 -7.30
C VAL A 201 10.58 0.16 -5.98
N THR A 202 11.17 1.06 -5.21
CA THR A 202 11.79 0.78 -3.92
C THR A 202 11.00 1.42 -2.78
N ALA A 203 11.23 0.92 -1.56
CA ALA A 203 10.68 1.50 -0.34
C ALA A 203 9.15 1.64 -0.34
N GLU A 204 8.46 0.65 -0.91
CA GLU A 204 7.01 0.49 -0.80
C GLU A 204 6.64 0.28 0.66
N GLU A 205 7.32 -0.65 1.34
CA GLU A 205 7.19 -1.03 2.75
C GLU A 205 7.45 0.12 3.74
N ARG A 206 7.98 1.21 3.24
CA ARG A 206 8.25 2.44 4.00
C ARG A 206 7.27 3.57 3.68
N GLY A 207 6.16 3.23 2.99
CA GLY A 207 5.07 4.13 2.66
C GLY A 207 5.06 4.63 1.22
N LEU A 208 5.20 3.73 0.25
CA LEU A 208 5.09 3.97 -1.19
C LEU A 208 6.11 5.00 -1.71
N LEU A 209 7.32 5.06 -1.09
CA LEU A 209 8.23 6.18 -1.34
C LEU A 209 8.76 6.18 -2.77
N GLY A 210 9.16 5.02 -3.29
CA GLY A 210 9.68 4.89 -4.65
C GLY A 210 8.63 5.22 -5.71
N ALA A 211 7.41 4.71 -5.56
CA ALA A 211 6.29 5.01 -6.44
C ALA A 211 5.90 6.50 -6.35
N THR A 212 5.85 7.08 -5.14
CA THR A 212 5.59 8.51 -4.94
C THR A 212 6.64 9.37 -5.64
N HIS A 213 7.92 9.02 -5.50
CA HIS A 213 8.98 9.74 -6.21
C HIS A 213 8.83 9.63 -7.72
N PHE A 214 8.57 8.42 -8.24
CA PHE A 214 8.44 8.22 -9.68
C PHE A 214 7.21 8.93 -10.26
N ALA A 215 6.07 8.87 -9.59
CA ALA A 215 4.86 9.56 -10.04
C ALA A 215 5.01 11.10 -10.05
N GLN A 216 5.80 11.66 -9.13
CA GLN A 216 6.09 13.09 -9.07
C GLN A 216 7.21 13.52 -10.04
N PHE A 217 8.24 12.70 -10.20
CA PHE A 217 9.44 12.96 -10.99
C PHE A 217 9.76 11.79 -11.93
N PRO A 218 8.88 11.47 -12.88
CA PRO A 218 9.09 10.36 -13.79
C PRO A 218 10.28 10.62 -14.73
N THR A 219 10.82 9.54 -15.31
CA THR A 219 11.90 9.59 -16.32
C THR A 219 11.43 10.04 -17.70
N VAL A 220 10.14 10.33 -17.84
CA VAL A 220 9.48 10.86 -19.04
C VAL A 220 8.68 12.11 -18.68
N ALA A 221 8.14 12.82 -19.67
CA ALA A 221 7.24 13.94 -19.37
C ALA A 221 6.05 13.44 -18.56
N LYS A 222 5.74 14.11 -17.45
CA LYS A 222 4.71 13.65 -16.50
C LYS A 222 3.32 13.54 -17.13
N ASP A 223 2.97 14.47 -17.98
CA ASP A 223 1.72 14.52 -18.74
C ASP A 223 1.63 13.44 -19.84
N SER A 224 2.74 12.75 -20.12
CA SER A 224 2.77 11.60 -21.02
C SER A 224 2.42 10.28 -20.34
N LEU A 225 2.36 10.22 -19.00
CA LEU A 225 1.91 9.04 -18.26
C LEU A 225 0.38 8.99 -18.31
N VAL A 226 -0.16 8.03 -19.06
CA VAL A 226 -1.60 7.92 -19.30
C VAL A 226 -2.29 6.84 -18.47
N ALA A 227 -1.53 5.88 -17.95
CA ALA A 227 -2.03 4.83 -17.06
C ALA A 227 -0.91 4.21 -16.22
N ASN A 228 -1.30 3.64 -15.08
CA ASN A 228 -0.47 2.74 -14.28
C ASN A 228 -1.20 1.40 -14.08
N ILE A 229 -0.44 0.31 -14.19
CA ILE A 229 -0.87 -1.04 -13.87
C ILE A 229 0.09 -1.56 -12.81
N ASN A 230 -0.42 -1.75 -11.61
CA ASN A 230 0.38 -2.21 -10.46
C ASN A 230 0.19 -3.70 -10.22
N MET A 231 1.28 -4.37 -9.92
CA MET A 231 1.32 -5.79 -9.56
C MET A 231 2.00 -5.90 -8.20
N ASP A 232 1.21 -6.18 -7.20
CA ASP A 232 1.65 -6.34 -5.84
C ASP A 232 1.00 -7.59 -5.27
N MET A 233 1.79 -8.45 -4.67
CA MET A 233 1.30 -9.70 -4.08
C MET A 233 0.30 -10.48 -4.97
N PRO A 234 0.57 -10.79 -6.24
CA PRO A 234 -0.32 -11.63 -7.03
C PRO A 234 -0.20 -13.08 -6.51
N VAL A 235 -0.83 -13.35 -5.36
CA VAL A 235 -0.66 -14.61 -4.59
C VAL A 235 -1.37 -15.77 -5.28
N PHE A 236 -0.65 -16.51 -6.11
CA PHE A 236 -1.15 -17.68 -6.83
C PHE A 236 -0.84 -18.97 -6.06
N LEU A 237 -1.60 -19.30 -5.04
CA LEU A 237 -1.48 -20.55 -4.27
C LEU A 237 -2.28 -21.72 -4.87
N THR A 238 -2.98 -21.47 -5.95
CA THR A 238 -3.71 -22.45 -6.77
C THR A 238 -3.98 -21.86 -8.15
N GLU A 239 -4.28 -22.72 -9.13
CA GLU A 239 -4.77 -22.21 -10.41
C GLU A 239 -6.12 -21.51 -10.25
N VAL A 240 -6.23 -20.29 -10.72
CA VAL A 240 -7.45 -19.49 -10.71
C VAL A 240 -8.00 -19.24 -12.11
N THR A 241 -9.29 -18.89 -12.20
CA THR A 241 -9.99 -18.63 -13.45
C THR A 241 -10.42 -17.18 -13.61
N ASP A 242 -10.03 -16.33 -12.66
CA ASP A 242 -10.36 -14.91 -12.61
C ASP A 242 -9.18 -14.07 -12.15
N VAL A 243 -9.34 -12.76 -12.23
CA VAL A 243 -8.44 -11.73 -11.71
C VAL A 243 -9.27 -10.73 -10.93
N VAL A 244 -8.69 -10.12 -9.90
CA VAL A 244 -9.30 -9.06 -9.09
C VAL A 244 -8.66 -7.71 -9.46
N PRO A 245 -9.27 -6.91 -10.35
CA PRO A 245 -8.75 -5.60 -10.76
C PRO A 245 -9.23 -4.51 -9.79
N ILE A 246 -8.49 -4.29 -8.71
CA ILE A 246 -8.85 -3.33 -7.67
C ILE A 246 -8.71 -1.90 -8.18
N GLY A 247 -9.75 -1.09 -8.01
CA GLY A 247 -9.81 0.32 -8.44
C GLY A 247 -10.16 0.53 -9.91
N ILE A 248 -10.48 -0.52 -10.64
CA ILE A 248 -10.85 -0.45 -12.06
C ILE A 248 -12.04 0.50 -12.31
N GLU A 249 -12.99 0.56 -11.38
CA GLU A 249 -14.20 1.38 -11.46
C GLU A 249 -13.93 2.89 -11.36
N HIS A 250 -12.70 3.29 -11.07
CA HIS A 250 -12.34 4.69 -10.88
C HIS A 250 -11.82 5.36 -12.17
N SER A 251 -11.73 4.60 -13.26
CA SER A 251 -11.19 5.13 -14.52
C SER A 251 -11.75 4.42 -15.76
N THR A 252 -11.40 4.93 -16.95
CA THR A 252 -11.76 4.30 -18.23
C THR A 252 -10.98 2.99 -18.50
N LEU A 253 -10.01 2.63 -17.67
CA LEU A 253 -9.27 1.36 -17.77
C LEU A 253 -10.18 0.15 -17.61
N GLU A 254 -11.37 0.32 -17.01
CA GLU A 254 -12.37 -0.74 -16.86
C GLU A 254 -12.68 -1.44 -18.19
N ALA A 255 -12.93 -0.64 -19.24
CA ALA A 255 -13.27 -1.20 -20.55
C ALA A 255 -12.09 -1.97 -21.18
N ASP A 256 -10.86 -1.49 -20.99
CA ASP A 256 -9.66 -2.12 -21.52
C ASP A 256 -9.36 -3.44 -20.78
N VAL A 257 -9.46 -3.46 -19.46
CA VAL A 257 -9.25 -4.66 -18.64
C VAL A 257 -10.35 -5.71 -18.91
N GLN A 258 -11.62 -5.30 -19.06
CA GLN A 258 -12.71 -6.19 -19.45
C GLN A 258 -12.47 -6.81 -20.82
N ALA A 259 -12.01 -6.02 -21.80
CA ALA A 259 -11.70 -6.52 -23.13
C ALA A 259 -10.54 -7.52 -23.11
N ALA A 260 -9.46 -7.23 -22.36
CA ALA A 260 -8.31 -8.11 -22.22
C ALA A 260 -8.67 -9.43 -21.53
N ALA A 261 -9.42 -9.37 -20.44
CA ALA A 261 -9.91 -10.56 -19.72
C ALA A 261 -10.79 -11.44 -20.62
N GLY A 262 -11.69 -10.80 -21.38
CA GLY A 262 -12.55 -11.51 -22.34
C GLY A 262 -11.76 -12.22 -23.44
N GLN A 263 -10.68 -11.62 -23.96
CA GLN A 263 -9.81 -12.26 -24.96
C GLN A 263 -9.06 -13.47 -24.40
N LEU A 264 -8.68 -13.41 -23.13
CA LEU A 264 -7.98 -14.50 -22.44
C LEU A 264 -8.91 -15.57 -21.86
N GLY A 265 -10.23 -15.33 -21.89
CA GLY A 265 -11.21 -16.22 -21.25
C GLY A 265 -11.09 -16.23 -19.72
N VAL A 266 -10.58 -15.15 -19.13
CA VAL A 266 -10.41 -14.98 -17.68
C VAL A 266 -11.58 -14.14 -17.16
N GLY A 267 -12.15 -14.56 -16.01
CA GLY A 267 -13.18 -13.80 -15.32
C GLY A 267 -12.62 -12.58 -14.59
N LEU A 268 -13.48 -11.59 -14.33
CA LEU A 268 -13.16 -10.51 -13.41
C LEU A 268 -14.02 -10.65 -12.15
N THR A 269 -13.40 -10.53 -11.00
CA THR A 269 -14.09 -10.56 -9.70
C THR A 269 -13.84 -9.23 -8.98
N PRO A 270 -14.88 -8.58 -8.45
CA PRO A 270 -14.71 -7.39 -7.61
C PRO A 270 -13.83 -7.66 -6.40
N ASP A 271 -13.24 -6.60 -5.82
CA ASP A 271 -12.50 -6.67 -4.56
C ASP A 271 -13.29 -7.47 -3.51
N PRO A 272 -12.77 -8.61 -3.02
CA PRO A 272 -13.48 -9.45 -2.06
C PRO A 272 -13.46 -8.87 -0.63
N LYS A 273 -12.60 -7.87 -0.36
CA LYS A 273 -12.42 -7.26 0.97
C LYS A 273 -12.36 -5.72 0.87
N PRO A 274 -13.38 -5.06 0.32
CA PRO A 274 -13.34 -3.62 0.08
C PRO A 274 -13.18 -2.77 1.35
N GLU A 275 -13.47 -3.35 2.54
CA GLU A 275 -13.26 -2.71 3.84
C GLU A 275 -11.78 -2.56 4.20
N GLU A 276 -10.88 -3.35 3.60
CA GLU A 276 -9.44 -3.25 3.78
C GLU A 276 -8.84 -2.05 3.02
N ALA A 277 -9.60 -1.49 2.08
CA ALA A 277 -9.21 -0.32 1.30
C ALA A 277 -7.84 -0.49 0.60
N VAL A 278 -7.57 -1.68 0.05
CA VAL A 278 -6.28 -2.05 -0.57
C VAL A 278 -5.89 -1.10 -1.70
N PHE A 279 -6.88 -0.52 -2.41
CA PHE A 279 -6.63 0.44 -3.48
C PHE A 279 -5.73 1.64 -3.09
N VAL A 280 -5.70 2.03 -1.82
CA VAL A 280 -4.87 3.16 -1.33
C VAL A 280 -3.67 2.70 -0.51
N ARG A 281 -3.34 1.42 -0.54
CA ARG A 281 -2.29 0.83 0.29
C ARG A 281 -1.09 0.30 -0.48
N SER A 282 -1.12 0.35 -1.83
CA SER A 282 -0.01 -0.05 -2.67
C SER A 282 0.31 1.02 -3.72
N ASP A 283 1.32 0.80 -4.53
CA ASP A 283 2.02 1.75 -5.39
C ASP A 283 1.15 2.48 -6.42
N GLN A 284 0.04 1.88 -6.91
CA GLN A 284 -0.90 2.55 -7.81
C GLN A 284 -1.45 3.83 -7.21
N TYR A 285 -1.55 3.90 -5.88
CA TYR A 285 -2.10 5.08 -5.22
C TYR A 285 -1.22 6.33 -5.39
N ALA A 286 0.09 6.15 -5.50
CA ALA A 286 1.00 7.25 -5.81
C ALA A 286 0.67 7.92 -7.15
N PHE A 287 0.31 7.13 -8.16
CA PHE A 287 -0.09 7.62 -9.48
C PHE A 287 -1.47 8.28 -9.45
N VAL A 288 -2.43 7.68 -8.77
CA VAL A 288 -3.78 8.26 -8.57
C VAL A 288 -3.70 9.64 -7.94
N ARG A 289 -2.84 9.84 -6.96
CA ARG A 289 -2.61 11.14 -6.29
C ARG A 289 -2.08 12.21 -7.24
N GLU A 290 -1.40 11.82 -8.30
CA GLU A 290 -0.89 12.71 -9.36
C GLU A 290 -1.85 12.83 -10.55
N GLY A 291 -3.07 12.28 -10.44
CA GLY A 291 -4.11 12.34 -11.45
C GLY A 291 -3.95 11.35 -12.60
N ILE A 292 -3.09 10.34 -12.44
CA ILE A 292 -2.84 9.30 -13.43
C ILE A 292 -3.78 8.13 -13.14
N PRO A 293 -4.63 7.70 -14.10
CA PRO A 293 -5.47 6.51 -13.95
C PRO A 293 -4.64 5.28 -13.60
N ALA A 294 -5.10 4.50 -12.63
CA ALA A 294 -4.37 3.32 -12.19
C ALA A 294 -5.30 2.16 -11.84
N VAL A 295 -4.79 0.95 -11.99
CA VAL A 295 -5.41 -0.30 -11.54
C VAL A 295 -4.37 -1.15 -10.83
N TYR A 296 -4.80 -1.81 -9.76
CA TYR A 296 -4.03 -2.84 -9.09
C TYR A 296 -4.57 -4.21 -9.50
N LEU A 297 -3.73 -5.03 -10.11
CA LEU A 297 -4.10 -6.38 -10.53
C LEU A 297 -3.67 -7.38 -9.46
N ASP A 298 -4.63 -7.87 -8.71
CA ASP A 298 -4.45 -8.92 -7.72
C ASP A 298 -4.86 -10.29 -8.30
N ALA A 299 -4.39 -11.36 -7.67
CA ALA A 299 -4.75 -12.72 -8.05
C ALA A 299 -6.26 -12.97 -7.94
N GLY A 300 -6.75 -13.89 -8.75
CA GLY A 300 -8.16 -14.35 -8.68
C GLY A 300 -8.43 -15.15 -7.40
N ILE A 301 -9.70 -15.23 -7.08
CA ILE A 301 -10.22 -15.97 -5.91
C ILE A 301 -11.15 -17.14 -6.29
N LYS A 302 -11.27 -17.44 -7.59
CA LYS A 302 -12.04 -18.58 -8.09
C LYS A 302 -11.08 -19.66 -8.57
N ALA A 303 -10.85 -20.65 -7.72
CA ALA A 303 -9.99 -21.77 -8.08
C ALA A 303 -10.54 -22.53 -9.30
N ARG A 304 -9.64 -23.03 -10.16
CA ARG A 304 -10.00 -23.92 -11.27
C ARG A 304 -10.48 -25.27 -10.74
N ASN A 305 -9.87 -25.76 -9.66
CA ASN A 305 -10.35 -26.93 -8.94
C ASN A 305 -11.48 -26.51 -7.98
N PRO A 306 -12.73 -26.99 -8.17
CA PRO A 306 -13.87 -26.61 -7.35
C PRO A 306 -13.77 -27.06 -5.88
N ASP A 307 -12.87 -28.01 -5.57
CA ASP A 307 -12.66 -28.49 -4.21
C ASP A 307 -11.66 -27.61 -3.41
N VAL A 308 -11.11 -26.57 -4.05
CA VAL A 308 -10.15 -25.63 -3.46
C VAL A 308 -10.80 -24.26 -3.25
N ASP A 309 -10.71 -23.74 -2.06
CA ASP A 309 -11.10 -22.35 -1.73
C ASP A 309 -9.90 -21.42 -1.84
N ALA A 310 -9.77 -20.76 -3.01
CA ALA A 310 -8.65 -19.84 -3.26
C ALA A 310 -8.65 -18.63 -2.32
N LEU A 311 -9.83 -18.13 -1.92
CA LEU A 311 -9.93 -17.01 -0.98
C LEU A 311 -9.50 -17.41 0.43
N ALA A 312 -9.79 -18.66 0.85
CA ALA A 312 -9.30 -19.18 2.12
C ALA A 312 -7.78 -19.29 2.10
N LEU A 313 -7.18 -19.85 1.04
CA LEU A 313 -5.72 -19.93 0.88
C LEU A 313 -5.06 -18.54 0.94
N TYR A 314 -5.61 -17.57 0.23
CA TYR A 314 -5.15 -16.19 0.27
C TYR A 314 -5.25 -15.59 1.69
N THR A 315 -6.35 -15.87 2.39
CA THR A 315 -6.55 -15.39 3.76
C THR A 315 -5.58 -16.03 4.74
N ASP A 316 -5.28 -17.32 4.56
CA ASP A 316 -4.30 -18.06 5.37
C ASP A 316 -2.88 -17.51 5.13
N PHE A 317 -2.54 -17.18 3.88
CA PHE A 317 -1.29 -16.49 3.56
C PHE A 317 -1.18 -15.15 4.29
N LEU A 318 -2.21 -14.31 4.19
CA LEU A 318 -2.23 -13.00 4.87
C LEU A 318 -2.10 -13.10 6.39
N THR A 319 -2.59 -14.18 6.99
CA THR A 319 -2.53 -14.37 8.47
C THR A 319 -1.24 -15.01 8.93
N GLY A 320 -0.66 -15.89 8.13
CA GLY A 320 0.46 -16.72 8.53
C GLY A 320 1.81 -16.30 7.97
N HIS A 321 1.84 -15.70 6.79
CA HIS A 321 3.09 -15.46 6.04
C HIS A 321 3.33 -14.00 5.68
N TYR A 322 2.28 -13.20 5.51
CA TYR A 322 2.41 -11.79 5.15
C TYR A 322 3.22 -11.01 6.18
N HIS A 323 4.31 -10.38 5.73
CA HIS A 323 5.27 -9.69 6.58
C HIS A 323 5.92 -10.59 7.65
N GLN A 324 6.15 -11.86 7.30
CA GLN A 324 6.84 -12.84 8.14
C GLN A 324 8.04 -13.42 7.38
N PRO A 325 9.05 -13.95 8.11
CA PRO A 325 10.17 -14.68 7.47
C PRO A 325 9.70 -15.88 6.64
N SER A 326 8.53 -16.44 6.97
CA SER A 326 7.94 -17.57 6.25
C SER A 326 7.27 -17.21 4.92
N ASP A 327 7.37 -15.98 4.43
CA ASP A 327 7.05 -15.62 3.04
C ASP A 327 8.20 -16.06 2.13
N GLU A 328 8.17 -17.34 1.77
CA GLU A 328 9.23 -18.07 1.08
C GLU A 328 8.73 -18.76 -0.20
N THR A 329 9.69 -19.12 -1.06
CA THR A 329 9.41 -19.75 -2.35
C THR A 329 8.97 -21.22 -2.25
N ASP A 330 9.09 -21.84 -1.09
CA ASP A 330 8.72 -23.24 -0.84
C ASP A 330 7.27 -23.39 -0.34
N LEU A 331 6.54 -22.29 -0.20
CA LEU A 331 5.11 -22.35 0.01
C LEU A 331 4.44 -23.09 -1.15
N PRO A 332 3.48 -23.99 -0.89
CA PRO A 332 2.83 -24.76 -1.93
C PRO A 332 2.10 -23.85 -2.91
N LEU A 333 2.46 -23.97 -4.19
CA LEU A 333 1.81 -23.33 -5.33
C LEU A 333 0.73 -24.25 -5.89
#